data_de79d5e40fc502500b857e3644d90411
#
_entry.id   de79d5e40fc502500b857e3644d90411
#
_cell.length_a   1.000
_cell.length_b   1.000
_cell.length_c   1.000
_cell.angle_alpha   90.00
_cell.angle_beta   90.00
_cell.angle_gamma   90.00
#
_symmetry.space_group_name_H-M   'P 1'
#
loop_
_entity.id
_entity.type
_entity.pdbx_description
1 polymer ?
#
loop_
_entity_poly.entity_id
_entity_poly.type
_entity_poly.pdbx_seq_one_letter_code
_entity_poly.pdbx_strand_id
1 'polypeptide(L)'
;MITKPLIKRSHNVVLSDDGDICIGEIPGGYKIIKKPPEWVKVVLSKLDGLHTIPRIIKEVSMKGYKINDNDAIWLINKLDNYGLIDENSCYSDILTSEEIELYDRQLLQFSVVDKNNNAIKYQEKLKKSRVLVLGMGGWGTWCSLQLAVSGVGILRIVDGDDVELSNLNRQILYKSDDIGRKKTDAASDSLKQHNKYVIVEKYPVFATTDENQLSELLDSVNLVLLAWASLGYYRKNTVEESIHRLARINNIPVVELGGDPFDISVGPVYLNNGNGLNYSEVKKQASQHFYGNNADIKKFRKARMKQQFLNGNRVVNAWQSAPSLAAMSGLITDQVVKILTGYDAPALEGKKWHLNLRDFSVREETI
;
A
#
# COMPACT_ATOMS: atom_id res chain seq x y z
N MET A 1 17.91 0.47 -24.65
CA MET A 1 18.89 -0.66 -24.83
C MET A 1 19.83 -0.60 -23.64
N ILE A 2 19.92 -1.68 -22.87
CA ILE A 2 20.78 -1.74 -21.66
C ILE A 2 22.25 -1.57 -22.07
N THR A 3 22.93 -0.65 -21.43
CA THR A 3 24.36 -0.38 -21.70
C THR A 3 25.28 -0.98 -20.65
N LYS A 4 24.86 -0.97 -19.40
CA LYS A 4 25.56 -1.53 -18.25
C LYS A 4 24.64 -2.48 -17.47
N PRO A 5 24.50 -3.72 -17.91
CA PRO A 5 23.57 -4.68 -17.33
C PRO A 5 23.95 -5.02 -15.89
N LEU A 6 22.92 -5.08 -15.04
CA LEU A 6 22.99 -5.47 -13.63
C LEU A 6 22.00 -6.62 -13.39
N ILE A 7 22.45 -7.75 -12.84
CA ILE A 7 21.49 -8.70 -12.27
C ILE A 7 20.70 -8.00 -11.18
N LYS A 8 19.36 -8.10 -11.23
CA LYS A 8 18.51 -7.45 -10.23
C LYS A 8 18.96 -7.83 -8.83
N ARG A 9 19.10 -6.86 -7.94
CA ARG A 9 19.55 -7.07 -6.55
C ARG A 9 18.66 -8.02 -5.75
N SER A 10 17.40 -8.20 -6.19
CA SER A 10 16.44 -9.16 -5.65
C SER A 10 16.73 -10.62 -6.02
N HIS A 11 17.72 -10.88 -6.90
CA HIS A 11 17.98 -12.18 -7.46
C HIS A 11 19.42 -12.63 -7.16
N ASN A 12 19.56 -13.72 -6.41
CA ASN A 12 20.85 -14.38 -6.25
C ASN A 12 21.20 -15.17 -7.53
N VAL A 13 22.48 -15.32 -7.81
CA VAL A 13 23.00 -16.22 -8.84
C VAL A 13 23.73 -17.35 -8.11
N VAL A 14 23.13 -18.53 -8.12
CA VAL A 14 23.60 -19.68 -7.34
C VAL A 14 24.10 -20.76 -8.29
N LEU A 15 25.31 -21.29 -8.03
CA LEU A 15 25.89 -22.42 -8.73
C LEU A 15 25.70 -23.68 -7.91
N SER A 16 25.11 -24.72 -8.47
CA SER A 16 24.96 -26.03 -7.84
C SER A 16 26.22 -26.89 -7.98
N ASP A 17 26.34 -27.91 -7.17
CA ASP A 17 27.49 -28.85 -7.18
C ASP A 17 27.63 -29.61 -8.52
N ASP A 18 26.53 -29.84 -9.23
CA ASP A 18 26.50 -30.51 -10.54
C ASP A 18 26.67 -29.54 -11.73
N GLY A 19 26.89 -28.24 -11.44
CA GLY A 19 27.23 -27.22 -12.41
C GLY A 19 26.05 -26.46 -13.03
N ASP A 20 24.84 -26.64 -12.53
CA ASP A 20 23.70 -25.83 -12.94
C ASP A 20 23.74 -24.45 -12.29
N ILE A 21 23.18 -23.43 -12.96
CA ILE A 21 23.06 -22.07 -12.42
C ILE A 21 21.58 -21.74 -12.22
N CYS A 22 21.22 -21.30 -11.02
CA CYS A 22 19.91 -20.72 -10.70
C CYS A 22 20.04 -19.21 -10.55
N ILE A 23 19.15 -18.44 -11.18
CA ILE A 23 19.03 -16.99 -11.01
C ILE A 23 17.67 -16.71 -10.39
N GLY A 24 17.66 -16.11 -9.19
CA GLY A 24 16.47 -15.83 -8.38
C GLY A 24 15.89 -17.11 -7.76
N GLU A 25 16.00 -17.30 -6.45
CA GLU A 25 15.57 -18.51 -5.74
C GLU A 25 14.08 -18.44 -5.33
N ILE A 26 13.34 -17.46 -5.84
CA ILE A 26 11.96 -17.17 -5.42
C ILE A 26 11.00 -18.10 -6.18
N PRO A 27 10.10 -18.81 -5.50
CA PRO A 27 9.11 -19.66 -6.13
C PRO A 27 8.31 -18.92 -7.22
N GLY A 28 8.28 -19.49 -8.44
CA GLY A 28 7.65 -18.86 -9.61
C GLY A 28 8.46 -17.77 -10.30
N GLY A 29 9.59 -17.34 -9.72
CA GLY A 29 10.44 -16.27 -10.25
C GLY A 29 11.82 -16.69 -10.73
N TYR A 30 12.27 -17.90 -10.44
CA TYR A 30 13.61 -18.37 -10.78
C TYR A 30 13.74 -18.86 -12.23
N LYS A 31 15.00 -18.83 -12.73
CA LYS A 31 15.41 -19.45 -13.98
C LYS A 31 16.63 -20.33 -13.76
N ILE A 32 16.61 -21.51 -14.36
CA ILE A 32 17.74 -22.46 -14.27
C ILE A 32 18.39 -22.58 -15.64
N ILE A 33 19.72 -22.47 -15.67
CA ILE A 33 20.57 -22.74 -16.81
C ILE A 33 21.30 -24.05 -16.53
N LYS A 34 20.93 -25.09 -17.27
CA LYS A 34 21.48 -26.44 -17.09
C LYS A 34 22.88 -26.53 -17.69
N LYS A 35 23.89 -26.92 -16.87
CA LYS A 35 25.28 -27.15 -17.27
C LYS A 35 25.79 -26.17 -18.32
N PRO A 36 25.69 -24.82 -18.08
CA PRO A 36 26.12 -23.85 -19.05
C PRO A 36 27.63 -23.95 -19.35
N PRO A 37 28.06 -23.53 -20.54
CA PRO A 37 29.48 -23.35 -20.82
C PRO A 37 30.13 -22.38 -19.82
N GLU A 38 31.41 -22.54 -19.50
CA GLU A 38 32.13 -21.74 -18.49
C GLU A 38 32.10 -20.22 -18.80
N TRP A 39 32.08 -19.81 -20.07
CA TRP A 39 31.99 -18.40 -20.43
C TRP A 39 30.70 -17.73 -19.89
N VAL A 40 29.60 -18.49 -19.73
CA VAL A 40 28.34 -17.98 -19.16
C VAL A 40 28.56 -17.52 -17.72
N LYS A 41 29.31 -18.27 -16.92
CA LYS A 41 29.66 -17.89 -15.55
C LYS A 41 30.44 -16.58 -15.52
N VAL A 42 31.34 -16.38 -16.51
CA VAL A 42 32.11 -15.12 -16.62
C VAL A 42 31.17 -13.95 -16.93
N VAL A 43 30.28 -14.12 -17.93
CA VAL A 43 29.28 -13.08 -18.25
C VAL A 43 28.44 -12.74 -17.01
N LEU A 44 27.82 -13.73 -16.37
CA LEU A 44 26.97 -13.52 -15.19
C LEU A 44 27.72 -12.80 -14.05
N SER A 45 29.00 -13.12 -13.82
CA SER A 45 29.82 -12.46 -12.79
C SER A 45 30.14 -11.00 -13.10
N LYS A 46 29.89 -10.53 -14.31
CA LYS A 46 30.15 -9.17 -14.79
C LYS A 46 28.89 -8.36 -15.08
N LEU A 47 27.72 -8.94 -14.82
CA LEU A 47 26.45 -8.22 -14.84
C LEU A 47 26.25 -7.45 -13.53
N ASP A 48 27.17 -6.53 -13.24
CA ASP A 48 27.30 -5.77 -11.99
C ASP A 48 26.85 -4.30 -12.11
N GLY A 49 26.37 -3.89 -13.30
CA GLY A 49 25.98 -2.52 -13.59
C GLY A 49 27.15 -1.56 -13.77
N LEU A 50 28.38 -2.04 -13.68
CA LEU A 50 29.60 -1.24 -13.88
C LEU A 50 30.25 -1.49 -15.23
N HIS A 51 30.18 -2.73 -15.73
CA HIS A 51 30.74 -3.15 -17.00
C HIS A 51 29.76 -2.91 -18.14
N THR A 52 30.25 -2.29 -19.24
CA THR A 52 29.50 -2.23 -20.49
C THR A 52 29.52 -3.57 -21.21
N ILE A 53 28.53 -3.85 -22.07
CA ILE A 53 28.45 -5.11 -22.82
C ILE A 53 29.76 -5.37 -23.61
N PRO A 54 30.35 -4.40 -24.37
CA PRO A 54 31.64 -4.62 -25.02
C PRO A 54 32.78 -4.97 -24.05
N ARG A 55 32.78 -4.39 -22.87
CA ARG A 55 33.77 -4.69 -21.83
C ARG A 55 33.62 -6.12 -21.31
N ILE A 56 32.38 -6.58 -21.06
CA ILE A 56 32.09 -7.95 -20.65
C ILE A 56 32.60 -8.95 -21.68
N ILE A 57 32.32 -8.73 -22.97
CA ILE A 57 32.79 -9.59 -24.07
C ILE A 57 34.31 -9.66 -24.09
N LYS A 58 34.98 -8.51 -23.94
CA LYS A 58 36.44 -8.46 -23.88
C LYS A 58 37.01 -9.28 -22.71
N GLU A 59 36.38 -9.21 -21.55
CA GLU A 59 36.83 -9.98 -20.37
C GLU A 59 36.64 -11.49 -20.52
N VAL A 60 35.58 -11.93 -21.21
CA VAL A 60 35.39 -13.33 -21.57
C VAL A 60 36.54 -13.80 -22.49
N SER A 61 36.87 -13.00 -23.48
CA SER A 61 37.96 -13.30 -24.43
C SER A 61 39.33 -13.33 -23.74
N MET A 62 39.58 -12.41 -22.80
CA MET A 62 40.83 -12.36 -21.99
C MET A 62 40.99 -13.60 -21.10
N LYS A 63 39.91 -14.27 -20.70
CA LYS A 63 39.96 -15.57 -20.00
C LYS A 63 40.16 -16.77 -20.91
N GLY A 64 40.37 -16.55 -22.18
CA GLY A 64 40.69 -17.60 -23.17
C GLY A 64 39.45 -18.27 -23.80
N TYR A 65 38.23 -17.79 -23.48
CA TYR A 65 37.02 -18.35 -24.08
C TYR A 65 36.78 -17.73 -25.46
N LYS A 66 36.70 -18.57 -26.49
CA LYS A 66 36.32 -18.15 -27.83
C LYS A 66 34.81 -18.18 -27.95
N ILE A 67 34.17 -17.00 -27.89
CA ILE A 67 32.74 -16.84 -28.11
C ILE A 67 32.51 -15.86 -29.26
N ASN A 68 31.39 -16.02 -29.93
CA ASN A 68 30.87 -14.97 -30.81
C ASN A 68 30.24 -13.87 -29.92
N ASP A 69 30.50 -12.60 -30.25
CA ASP A 69 29.91 -11.45 -29.54
C ASP A 69 28.39 -11.57 -29.43
N ASN A 70 27.74 -12.13 -30.46
CA ASN A 70 26.31 -12.37 -30.48
C ASN A 70 25.84 -13.36 -29.42
N ASP A 71 26.68 -14.30 -28.96
CA ASP A 71 26.27 -15.28 -27.91
C ASP A 71 26.12 -14.58 -26.56
N ALA A 72 27.06 -13.68 -26.20
CA ALA A 72 26.95 -12.90 -24.96
C ALA A 72 25.79 -11.92 -25.02
N ILE A 73 25.59 -11.25 -26.14
CA ILE A 73 24.46 -10.34 -26.37
C ILE A 73 23.14 -11.10 -26.29
N TRP A 74 23.05 -12.29 -26.90
CA TRP A 74 21.88 -13.13 -26.85
C TRP A 74 21.54 -13.54 -25.39
N LEU A 75 22.55 -13.96 -24.61
CA LEU A 75 22.36 -14.31 -23.20
C LEU A 75 21.81 -13.13 -22.40
N ILE A 76 22.43 -11.94 -22.55
CA ILE A 76 22.00 -10.72 -21.87
C ILE A 76 20.55 -10.35 -22.25
N ASN A 77 20.22 -10.35 -23.54
CA ASN A 77 18.86 -10.09 -24.00
C ASN A 77 17.86 -11.14 -23.50
N LYS A 78 18.27 -12.40 -23.38
CA LYS A 78 17.42 -13.46 -22.83
C LYS A 78 17.11 -13.24 -21.36
N LEU A 79 18.12 -12.82 -20.58
CA LEU A 79 17.94 -12.47 -19.17
C LEU A 79 17.07 -11.22 -19.01
N ASP A 80 17.23 -10.23 -19.86
CA ASP A 80 16.40 -9.03 -19.89
C ASP A 80 14.93 -9.37 -20.19
N ASN A 81 14.67 -10.18 -21.22
CA ASN A 81 13.33 -10.65 -21.55
C ASN A 81 12.65 -11.47 -20.42
N TYR A 82 13.44 -12.06 -19.53
CA TYR A 82 12.94 -12.70 -18.31
C TYR A 82 12.77 -11.73 -17.15
N GLY A 83 13.12 -10.45 -17.33
CA GLY A 83 13.08 -9.43 -16.28
C GLY A 83 14.08 -9.67 -15.15
N LEU A 84 15.22 -10.29 -15.44
CA LEU A 84 16.28 -10.62 -14.46
C LEU A 84 17.39 -9.59 -14.42
N ILE A 85 17.39 -8.65 -15.36
CA ILE A 85 18.40 -7.60 -15.49
C ILE A 85 17.76 -6.24 -15.36
N ASP A 86 18.45 -5.34 -14.69
CA ASP A 86 18.23 -3.89 -14.73
C ASP A 86 19.46 -3.20 -15.37
N GLU A 87 19.29 -1.97 -15.81
CA GLU A 87 20.41 -1.06 -15.95
C GLU A 87 20.77 -0.50 -14.58
N ASN A 88 22.06 -0.19 -14.33
CA ASN A 88 22.48 0.35 -13.02
C ASN A 88 21.67 1.61 -12.65
N SER A 89 20.66 1.44 -11.83
CA SER A 89 19.63 2.41 -11.51
C SER A 89 19.53 2.71 -10.02
N CYS A 90 20.64 2.61 -9.29
CA CYS A 90 20.69 3.10 -7.90
C CYS A 90 20.67 4.64 -7.81
N TYR A 91 20.32 5.33 -8.90
CA TYR A 91 20.27 6.79 -8.95
C TYR A 91 18.84 7.30 -9.03
N SER A 92 18.57 8.32 -8.25
CA SER A 92 17.31 9.07 -8.27
C SER A 92 17.61 10.55 -8.06
N ASP A 93 16.95 11.44 -8.81
CA ASP A 93 16.99 12.89 -8.58
C ASP A 93 16.03 13.32 -7.44
N ILE A 94 15.21 12.38 -6.92
CA ILE A 94 14.11 12.65 -5.99
C ILE A 94 14.40 12.06 -4.61
N LEU A 95 14.99 10.86 -4.59
CA LEU A 95 15.37 10.16 -3.36
C LEU A 95 16.85 10.38 -3.06
N THR A 96 17.14 10.68 -1.81
CA THR A 96 18.53 10.72 -1.34
C THR A 96 19.11 9.29 -1.24
N SER A 97 20.44 9.18 -1.18
CA SER A 97 21.10 7.88 -0.96
C SER A 97 20.64 7.22 0.35
N GLU A 98 20.40 8.02 1.40
CA GLU A 98 19.89 7.53 2.68
C GLU A 98 18.43 7.00 2.55
N GLU A 99 17.59 7.64 1.75
CA GLU A 99 16.23 7.13 1.48
C GLU A 99 16.26 5.84 0.67
N ILE A 100 17.15 5.72 -0.31
CA ILE A 100 17.33 4.48 -1.07
C ILE A 100 17.78 3.33 -0.15
N GLU A 101 18.66 3.60 0.80
CA GLU A 101 19.07 2.63 1.82
C GLU A 101 17.92 2.30 2.78
N LEU A 102 17.20 3.30 3.26
CA LEU A 102 16.04 3.15 4.16
C LEU A 102 14.97 2.23 3.54
N TYR A 103 14.67 2.40 2.26
CA TYR A 103 13.63 1.62 1.56
C TYR A 103 14.17 0.39 0.83
N ASP A 104 15.42 -0.02 1.05
CA ASP A 104 16.08 -1.10 0.30
C ASP A 104 15.22 -2.37 0.20
N ARG A 105 14.66 -2.85 1.30
CA ARG A 105 13.84 -4.09 1.32
C ARG A 105 12.54 -3.95 0.53
N GLN A 106 11.92 -2.79 0.56
CA GLN A 106 10.73 -2.48 -0.24
C GLN A 106 11.06 -2.40 -1.74
N LEU A 107 12.21 -1.81 -2.10
CA LEU A 107 12.69 -1.79 -3.47
C LEU A 107 12.93 -3.20 -4.00
N LEU A 108 13.49 -4.12 -3.19
CA LEU A 108 13.62 -5.53 -3.56
C LEU A 108 12.25 -6.17 -3.82
N GLN A 109 11.25 -5.91 -2.97
CA GLN A 109 9.89 -6.42 -3.18
C GLN A 109 9.28 -5.91 -4.49
N PHE A 110 9.35 -4.62 -4.77
CA PHE A 110 8.86 -4.05 -6.04
C PHE A 110 9.52 -4.70 -7.24
N SER A 111 10.83 -4.90 -7.19
CA SER A 111 11.62 -5.51 -8.26
C SER A 111 11.25 -6.98 -8.53
N VAL A 112 10.79 -7.72 -7.50
CA VAL A 112 10.33 -9.11 -7.65
C VAL A 112 8.95 -9.17 -8.28
N VAL A 113 8.05 -8.28 -7.87
CA VAL A 113 6.65 -8.28 -8.33
C VAL A 113 6.55 -7.76 -9.76
N ASP A 114 7.08 -6.56 -10.03
CA ASP A 114 7.18 -6.03 -11.39
C ASP A 114 8.60 -6.21 -11.94
N LYS A 115 8.71 -7.13 -12.86
CA LYS A 115 9.99 -7.49 -13.50
C LYS A 115 10.43 -6.50 -14.60
N ASN A 116 9.51 -5.66 -15.08
CA ASN A 116 9.72 -4.85 -16.29
C ASN A 116 10.15 -3.42 -15.97
N ASN A 117 9.88 -2.94 -14.77
CA ASN A 117 10.14 -1.56 -14.39
C ASN A 117 11.16 -1.44 -13.24
N ASN A 118 11.81 -0.30 -13.19
CA ASN A 118 12.76 0.03 -12.14
C ASN A 118 12.03 0.32 -10.81
N ALA A 119 12.37 -0.43 -9.78
CA ALA A 119 11.80 -0.33 -8.44
C ALA A 119 11.91 1.08 -7.83
N ILE A 120 12.98 1.82 -8.11
CA ILE A 120 13.17 3.20 -7.65
C ILE A 120 12.05 4.12 -8.11
N LYS A 121 11.56 3.93 -9.34
CA LYS A 121 10.43 4.72 -9.88
C LYS A 121 9.16 4.61 -9.06
N TYR A 122 8.92 3.46 -8.45
CA TYR A 122 7.77 3.26 -7.55
C TYR A 122 7.95 4.00 -6.23
N GLN A 123 9.16 3.98 -5.69
CA GLN A 123 9.47 4.72 -4.48
C GLN A 123 9.40 6.24 -4.70
N GLU A 124 9.85 6.73 -5.86
CA GLU A 124 9.70 8.13 -6.25
C GLU A 124 8.22 8.56 -6.32
N LYS A 125 7.34 7.68 -6.82
CA LYS A 125 5.90 7.95 -6.82
C LYS A 125 5.34 8.05 -5.39
N LEU A 126 5.74 7.13 -4.48
CA LEU A 126 5.34 7.24 -3.07
C LEU A 126 5.83 8.54 -2.43
N LYS A 127 7.08 8.90 -2.64
CA LYS A 127 7.67 10.16 -2.14
C LYS A 127 6.92 11.39 -2.61
N LYS A 128 6.38 11.38 -3.81
CA LYS A 128 5.58 12.48 -4.38
C LYS A 128 4.11 12.44 -3.97
N SER A 129 3.64 11.34 -3.42
CA SER A 129 2.22 11.15 -3.12
C SER A 129 1.80 11.89 -1.86
N ARG A 130 0.58 12.46 -1.91
CA ARG A 130 -0.14 13.00 -0.76
C ARG A 130 -1.37 12.14 -0.50
N VAL A 131 -1.45 11.58 0.70
CA VAL A 131 -2.59 10.78 1.16
C VAL A 131 -3.36 11.54 2.21
N LEU A 132 -4.67 11.73 1.99
CA LEU A 132 -5.59 12.25 2.99
C LEU A 132 -6.09 11.10 3.86
N VAL A 133 -5.83 11.18 5.16
CA VAL A 133 -6.33 10.23 6.16
C VAL A 133 -7.40 10.90 7.00
N LEU A 134 -8.64 10.46 6.85
CA LEU A 134 -9.78 10.96 7.60
C LEU A 134 -10.03 10.08 8.82
N GLY A 135 -9.72 10.60 10.01
CA GLY A 135 -9.77 9.89 11.29
C GLY A 135 -8.41 9.36 11.73
N MET A 136 -7.98 9.76 12.92
CA MET A 136 -6.74 9.31 13.58
C MET A 136 -7.03 8.43 14.80
N GLY A 137 -8.06 7.59 14.68
CA GLY A 137 -8.40 6.54 15.64
C GLY A 137 -7.58 5.27 15.45
N GLY A 138 -8.19 4.12 15.81
CA GLY A 138 -7.52 2.82 15.68
C GLY A 138 -6.99 2.55 14.28
N TRP A 139 -7.82 2.65 13.26
CA TRP A 139 -7.42 2.41 11.87
C TRP A 139 -6.45 3.47 11.35
N GLY A 140 -6.76 4.76 11.57
CA GLY A 140 -5.94 5.85 11.03
C GLY A 140 -4.52 5.84 11.55
N THR A 141 -4.30 5.54 12.83
CA THR A 141 -2.95 5.49 13.41
C THR A 141 -2.12 4.34 12.82
N TRP A 142 -2.67 3.14 12.66
CA TRP A 142 -1.97 2.01 12.05
C TRP A 142 -1.69 2.23 10.57
N CYS A 143 -2.67 2.68 9.81
CA CYS A 143 -2.48 2.97 8.38
C CYS A 143 -1.46 4.10 8.17
N SER A 144 -1.56 5.19 8.92
CA SER A 144 -0.62 6.32 8.79
C SER A 144 0.82 5.92 9.10
N LEU A 145 1.02 5.08 10.13
CA LEU A 145 2.35 4.53 10.46
C LEU A 145 2.91 3.74 9.27
N GLN A 146 2.13 2.79 8.76
CA GLN A 146 2.57 1.93 7.66
C GLN A 146 2.85 2.74 6.38
N LEU A 147 2.02 3.72 6.05
CA LEU A 147 2.24 4.60 4.90
C LEU A 147 3.48 5.48 5.07
N ALA A 148 3.71 6.01 6.28
CA ALA A 148 4.90 6.80 6.58
C ALA A 148 6.18 5.98 6.41
N VAL A 149 6.26 4.78 7.02
CA VAL A 149 7.46 3.92 6.91
C VAL A 149 7.64 3.34 5.51
N SER A 150 6.57 3.24 4.71
CA SER A 150 6.65 2.89 3.29
C SER A 150 7.13 4.04 2.39
N GLY A 151 7.25 5.26 2.94
CA GLY A 151 7.81 6.40 2.21
C GLY A 151 6.79 7.21 1.41
N VAL A 152 5.51 7.21 1.81
CA VAL A 152 4.56 8.22 1.35
C VAL A 152 5.05 9.60 1.80
N GLY A 153 5.22 10.52 0.83
CA GLY A 153 5.89 11.80 1.11
C GLY A 153 5.07 12.74 1.97
N ILE A 154 3.74 12.78 1.78
CA ILE A 154 2.86 13.71 2.51
C ILE A 154 1.65 12.94 3.07
N LEU A 155 1.44 13.03 4.37
CA LEU A 155 0.24 12.56 5.04
C LEU A 155 -0.56 13.77 5.53
N ARG A 156 -1.74 13.99 4.96
CA ARG A 156 -2.71 14.96 5.44
C ARG A 156 -3.65 14.26 6.39
N ILE A 157 -3.54 14.56 7.68
CA ILE A 157 -4.30 13.88 8.74
C ILE A 157 -5.36 14.79 9.34
N VAL A 158 -6.58 14.28 9.48
CA VAL A 158 -7.76 15.02 9.95
C VAL A 158 -8.42 14.29 11.10
N ASP A 159 -8.46 14.89 12.26
CA ASP A 159 -9.17 14.41 13.45
C ASP A 159 -9.36 15.55 14.45
N GLY A 160 -10.58 15.77 14.94
CA GLY A 160 -10.90 16.82 15.90
C GLY A 160 -10.72 16.43 17.37
N ASP A 161 -10.54 15.14 17.66
CA ASP A 161 -10.45 14.61 19.02
C ASP A 161 -9.10 14.90 19.70
N ASP A 162 -9.12 14.77 21.02
CA ASP A 162 -7.94 14.68 21.86
C ASP A 162 -7.62 13.22 22.18
N VAL A 163 -6.37 12.97 22.56
CA VAL A 163 -5.92 11.62 22.99
C VAL A 163 -6.49 11.32 24.37
N GLU A 164 -7.13 10.17 24.51
CA GLU A 164 -7.68 9.65 25.75
C GLU A 164 -6.95 8.39 26.22
N LEU A 165 -6.98 8.10 27.53
CA LEU A 165 -6.42 6.87 28.09
C LEU A 165 -6.96 5.62 27.39
N SER A 166 -8.25 5.60 27.07
CA SER A 166 -8.92 4.50 26.38
C SER A 166 -8.42 4.24 24.95
N ASN A 167 -7.66 5.16 24.38
CA ASN A 167 -7.09 5.04 23.04
C ASN A 167 -5.81 4.19 23.01
N LEU A 168 -5.01 4.24 24.07
CA LEU A 168 -3.64 3.72 24.13
C LEU A 168 -3.53 2.21 23.89
N ASN A 169 -4.60 1.46 24.12
CA ASN A 169 -4.59 0.01 23.92
C ASN A 169 -4.65 -0.43 22.43
N ARG A 170 -4.93 0.52 21.50
CA ARG A 170 -5.11 0.17 20.09
C ARG A 170 -4.72 1.26 19.07
N GLN A 171 -4.53 2.50 19.49
CA GLN A 171 -4.10 3.62 18.64
C GLN A 171 -2.59 3.78 18.76
N ILE A 172 -1.84 3.13 17.88
CA ILE A 172 -0.41 2.82 18.02
C ILE A 172 0.50 4.06 18.08
N LEU A 173 0.08 5.20 17.56
CA LEU A 173 0.89 6.42 17.51
C LEU A 173 0.91 7.19 18.83
N TYR A 174 0.05 6.83 19.79
CA TYR A 174 -0.09 7.56 21.05
C TYR A 174 0.51 6.81 22.22
N LYS A 175 1.05 7.57 23.16
CA LYS A 175 1.64 7.10 24.42
C LYS A 175 1.04 7.89 25.60
N SER A 176 1.38 7.49 26.82
CA SER A 176 0.78 8.08 28.05
C SER A 176 0.96 9.60 28.13
N ASP A 177 2.11 10.12 27.68
CA ASP A 177 2.40 11.55 27.72
C ASP A 177 1.60 12.37 26.68
N ASP A 178 0.88 11.70 25.78
CA ASP A 178 0.06 12.36 24.78
C ASP A 178 -1.39 12.59 25.25
N ILE A 179 -1.80 12.05 26.42
CA ILE A 179 -3.16 12.21 26.92
C ILE A 179 -3.50 13.69 27.08
N GLY A 180 -4.63 14.10 26.48
CA GLY A 180 -5.10 15.49 26.42
C GLY A 180 -4.54 16.32 25.29
N ARG A 181 -3.56 15.82 24.50
CA ARG A 181 -3.09 16.51 23.30
C ARG A 181 -4.04 16.26 22.13
N LYS A 182 -4.06 17.15 21.14
CA LYS A 182 -4.73 16.88 19.86
C LYS A 182 -4.16 15.62 19.21
N LYS A 183 -5.02 14.70 18.75
CA LYS A 183 -4.61 13.47 18.06
C LYS A 183 -3.70 13.76 16.88
N THR A 184 -3.99 14.78 16.10
CA THR A 184 -3.18 15.18 14.95
C THR A 184 -1.78 15.65 15.34
N ASP A 185 -1.61 16.33 16.49
CA ASP A 185 -0.30 16.77 16.97
C ASP A 185 0.53 15.58 17.44
N ALA A 186 -0.03 14.75 18.32
CA ALA A 186 0.64 13.56 18.83
C ALA A 186 1.02 12.59 17.70
N ALA A 187 0.10 12.36 16.75
CA ALA A 187 0.37 11.51 15.58
C ALA A 187 1.49 12.10 14.70
N SER A 188 1.49 13.40 14.43
CA SER A 188 2.53 14.04 13.64
C SER A 188 3.91 13.87 14.24
N ASP A 189 4.04 14.05 15.56
CA ASP A 189 5.30 13.89 16.26
C ASP A 189 5.80 12.45 16.20
N SER A 190 4.90 11.50 16.43
CA SER A 190 5.21 10.06 16.36
C SER A 190 5.61 9.64 14.94
N LEU A 191 4.87 10.03 13.92
CA LEU A 191 5.16 9.69 12.52
C LEU A 191 6.54 10.19 12.08
N LYS A 192 6.93 11.41 12.46
CA LYS A 192 8.26 11.98 12.16
C LYS A 192 9.40 11.25 12.87
N GLN A 193 9.13 10.64 14.03
CA GLN A 193 10.12 9.79 14.71
C GLN A 193 10.35 8.47 13.96
N HIS A 194 9.32 7.92 13.33
CA HIS A 194 9.43 6.70 12.52
C HIS A 194 10.02 6.95 11.13
N ASN A 195 9.71 8.09 10.51
CA ASN A 195 10.28 8.48 9.23
C ASN A 195 10.46 9.99 9.15
N LYS A 196 11.69 10.45 9.24
CA LYS A 196 12.04 11.89 9.19
C LYS A 196 11.72 12.56 7.85
N TYR A 197 11.48 11.78 6.79
CA TYR A 197 11.21 12.28 5.45
C TYR A 197 9.72 12.51 5.18
N VAL A 198 8.82 12.04 6.06
CA VAL A 198 7.39 12.28 5.89
C VAL A 198 7.02 13.72 6.29
N ILE A 199 6.26 14.37 5.44
CA ILE A 199 5.61 15.65 5.76
C ILE A 199 4.22 15.36 6.28
N VAL A 200 3.87 15.87 7.47
CA VAL A 200 2.55 15.71 8.06
C VAL A 200 1.82 17.04 8.08
N GLU A 201 0.76 17.14 7.29
CA GLU A 201 -0.18 18.26 7.27
C GLU A 201 -1.30 17.96 8.29
N LYS A 202 -1.44 18.81 9.30
CA LYS A 202 -2.35 18.57 10.44
C LYS A 202 -3.62 19.41 10.32
N TYR A 203 -4.76 18.76 10.41
CA TYR A 203 -6.07 19.39 10.47
C TYR A 203 -6.79 18.94 11.75
N PRO A 204 -6.65 19.66 12.88
CA PRO A 204 -7.28 19.32 14.17
C PRO A 204 -8.77 19.71 14.19
N VAL A 205 -9.52 19.21 13.22
CA VAL A 205 -10.94 19.53 13.00
C VAL A 205 -11.74 18.26 12.69
N PHE A 206 -13.04 18.33 12.93
CA PHE A 206 -13.94 17.30 12.40
C PHE A 206 -14.29 17.64 10.94
N ALA A 207 -14.18 16.67 10.06
CA ALA A 207 -14.67 16.82 8.71
C ALA A 207 -16.20 16.94 8.73
N THR A 208 -16.72 17.92 8.00
CA THR A 208 -18.15 18.20 7.88
C THR A 208 -18.62 18.01 6.44
N THR A 209 -19.91 18.25 6.18
CA THR A 209 -20.48 18.23 4.82
C THR A 209 -20.28 19.56 4.08
N ASP A 210 -19.56 20.52 4.66
CA ASP A 210 -19.22 21.77 3.99
C ASP A 210 -18.27 21.51 2.83
N GLU A 211 -18.73 21.80 1.63
CA GLU A 211 -17.97 21.57 0.40
C GLU A 211 -16.68 22.38 0.30
N ASN A 212 -16.64 23.58 0.89
CA ASN A 212 -15.42 24.39 0.91
C ASN A 212 -14.34 23.72 1.77
N GLN A 213 -14.71 23.24 2.98
CA GLN A 213 -13.80 22.49 3.84
C GLN A 213 -13.31 21.21 3.14
N LEU A 214 -14.23 20.44 2.54
CA LEU A 214 -13.87 19.21 1.89
C LEU A 214 -13.00 19.42 0.64
N SER A 215 -13.25 20.49 -0.12
CA SER A 215 -12.44 20.85 -1.28
C SER A 215 -11.03 21.23 -0.87
N GLU A 216 -10.86 21.99 0.23
CA GLU A 216 -9.55 22.29 0.81
C GLU A 216 -8.81 21.01 1.24
N LEU A 217 -9.52 20.10 1.92
CA LEU A 217 -8.93 18.84 2.37
C LEU A 217 -8.53 17.93 1.18
N LEU A 218 -9.21 18.01 0.06
CA LEU A 218 -8.95 17.22 -1.16
C LEU A 218 -7.93 17.89 -2.10
N ASP A 219 -7.52 19.14 -1.84
CA ASP A 219 -6.60 19.82 -2.73
C ASP A 219 -5.27 19.09 -2.87
N SER A 220 -4.87 18.81 -4.11
CA SER A 220 -3.61 18.14 -4.46
C SER A 220 -3.44 16.75 -3.80
N VAL A 221 -4.52 16.07 -3.42
CA VAL A 221 -4.52 14.73 -2.83
C VAL A 221 -4.49 13.67 -3.93
N ASN A 222 -3.66 12.64 -3.75
CA ASN A 222 -3.55 11.51 -4.67
C ASN A 222 -4.44 10.32 -4.27
N LEU A 223 -4.84 10.24 -2.99
CA LEU A 223 -5.70 9.18 -2.47
C LEU A 223 -6.34 9.61 -1.14
N VAL A 224 -7.60 9.23 -0.93
CA VAL A 224 -8.31 9.37 0.34
C VAL A 224 -8.41 8.03 1.03
N LEU A 225 -8.01 7.96 2.29
CA LEU A 225 -8.23 6.83 3.20
C LEU A 225 -9.28 7.22 4.25
N LEU A 226 -10.45 6.58 4.18
CA LEU A 226 -11.51 6.75 5.17
C LEU A 226 -11.26 5.83 6.36
N ALA A 227 -10.68 6.38 7.44
CA ALA A 227 -10.19 5.63 8.59
C ALA A 227 -11.03 5.84 9.85
N TRP A 228 -12.31 6.10 9.71
CA TRP A 228 -13.26 6.21 10.83
C TRP A 228 -14.36 5.17 10.79
N ALA A 229 -14.89 4.83 11.96
CA ALA A 229 -16.05 3.98 12.07
C ALA A 229 -17.30 4.77 11.65
N SER A 230 -17.80 4.50 10.46
CA SER A 230 -18.96 5.16 9.91
C SER A 230 -20.11 4.18 9.69
N LEU A 231 -21.32 4.66 9.95
CA LEU A 231 -22.56 4.05 9.48
C LEU A 231 -23.06 4.75 8.20
N GLY A 232 -22.11 5.31 7.41
CA GLY A 232 -22.38 6.13 6.24
C GLY A 232 -23.29 5.47 5.21
N TYR A 233 -23.11 4.17 4.97
CA TYR A 233 -23.99 3.41 4.05
C TYR A 233 -25.47 3.44 4.43
N TYR A 234 -25.80 3.70 5.70
CA TYR A 234 -27.19 3.64 6.21
C TYR A 234 -27.78 5.01 6.51
N ARG A 235 -26.99 6.07 6.35
CA ARG A 235 -27.40 7.46 6.57
C ARG A 235 -27.41 8.23 5.27
N LYS A 236 -28.18 9.32 5.21
CA LYS A 236 -28.18 10.27 4.09
C LYS A 236 -27.40 11.52 4.46
N ASN A 237 -26.89 12.21 3.46
CA ASN A 237 -26.18 13.48 3.60
C ASN A 237 -25.02 13.38 4.60
N THR A 238 -24.18 12.36 4.41
CA THR A 238 -23.02 12.14 5.26
C THR A 238 -21.75 12.74 4.66
N VAL A 239 -20.74 12.91 5.49
CA VAL A 239 -19.41 13.36 5.04
C VAL A 239 -18.85 12.38 4.00
N GLU A 240 -19.04 11.08 4.19
CA GLU A 240 -18.59 10.05 3.25
C GLU A 240 -19.22 10.22 1.86
N GLU A 241 -20.54 10.51 1.80
CA GLU A 241 -21.19 10.78 0.51
C GLU A 241 -20.56 11.98 -0.20
N SER A 242 -20.31 13.04 0.55
CA SER A 242 -19.69 14.26 0.00
C SER A 242 -18.24 14.00 -0.45
N ILE A 243 -17.46 13.28 0.36
CA ILE A 243 -16.08 12.89 0.00
C ILE A 243 -16.08 12.05 -1.27
N HIS A 244 -16.89 10.98 -1.36
CA HIS A 244 -16.93 10.13 -2.55
C HIS A 244 -17.35 10.89 -3.80
N ARG A 245 -18.34 11.80 -3.66
CA ARG A 245 -18.78 12.64 -4.77
C ARG A 245 -17.68 13.58 -5.26
N LEU A 246 -17.02 14.31 -4.35
CA LEU A 246 -15.96 15.25 -4.70
C LEU A 246 -14.70 14.52 -5.20
N ALA A 247 -14.33 13.41 -4.57
CA ALA A 247 -13.22 12.58 -5.00
C ALA A 247 -13.43 12.03 -6.42
N ARG A 248 -14.67 11.59 -6.75
CA ARG A 248 -15.00 11.11 -8.09
C ARG A 248 -14.89 12.22 -9.14
N ILE A 249 -15.35 13.44 -8.83
CA ILE A 249 -15.25 14.60 -9.73
C ILE A 249 -13.76 14.94 -10.02
N ASN A 250 -12.91 14.75 -9.03
CA ASN A 250 -11.48 15.07 -9.12
C ASN A 250 -10.60 13.86 -9.49
N ASN A 251 -11.18 12.70 -9.83
CA ASN A 251 -10.46 11.46 -10.13
C ASN A 251 -9.51 11.02 -9.00
N ILE A 252 -9.87 11.24 -7.75
CA ILE A 252 -9.09 10.87 -6.57
C ILE A 252 -9.60 9.50 -6.08
N PRO A 253 -8.76 8.46 -6.01
CA PRO A 253 -9.12 7.18 -5.41
C PRO A 253 -9.54 7.31 -3.95
N VAL A 254 -10.54 6.53 -3.54
CA VAL A 254 -10.99 6.42 -2.16
C VAL A 254 -10.89 4.98 -1.71
N VAL A 255 -10.32 4.76 -0.54
CA VAL A 255 -10.17 3.44 0.08
C VAL A 255 -10.93 3.43 1.39
N GLU A 256 -11.80 2.43 1.55
CA GLU A 256 -12.56 2.21 2.77
C GLU A 256 -12.06 0.98 3.51
N LEU A 257 -12.33 0.95 4.80
CA LEU A 257 -12.05 -0.17 5.67
C LEU A 257 -13.16 -0.27 6.73
N GLY A 258 -13.33 -1.45 7.28
CA GLY A 258 -14.38 -1.70 8.26
C GLY A 258 -14.18 -3.03 8.94
N GLY A 259 -15.17 -3.46 9.70
CA GLY A 259 -15.18 -4.74 10.36
C GLY A 259 -15.99 -4.73 11.65
N ASP A 260 -16.18 -5.90 12.17
CA ASP A 260 -16.81 -6.17 13.45
C ASP A 260 -15.86 -7.00 14.36
N PRO A 261 -16.26 -7.41 15.57
CA PRO A 261 -15.37 -8.16 16.45
C PRO A 261 -14.91 -9.52 15.92
N PHE A 262 -15.58 -10.07 14.92
CA PHE A 262 -15.34 -11.40 14.40
C PHE A 262 -14.71 -11.38 13.01
N ASP A 263 -15.04 -10.37 12.20
CA ASP A 263 -14.59 -10.22 10.82
C ASP A 263 -13.88 -8.89 10.64
N ILE A 264 -12.67 -8.91 10.08
CA ILE A 264 -12.08 -7.72 9.49
C ILE A 264 -12.50 -7.62 8.04
N SER A 265 -12.90 -6.42 7.63
CA SER A 265 -13.30 -6.15 6.25
C SER A 265 -12.36 -5.13 5.63
N VAL A 266 -11.84 -5.44 4.45
CA VAL A 266 -10.99 -4.55 3.65
C VAL A 266 -11.61 -4.29 2.29
N GLY A 267 -11.59 -3.03 1.86
CA GLY A 267 -12.26 -2.57 0.65
C GLY A 267 -13.72 -2.17 0.86
N PRO A 268 -14.41 -1.80 -0.21
CA PRO A 268 -13.87 -1.75 -1.56
C PRO A 268 -12.91 -0.58 -1.80
N VAL A 269 -12.20 -0.65 -2.93
CA VAL A 269 -11.42 0.46 -3.47
C VAL A 269 -12.23 1.13 -4.60
N TYR A 270 -12.32 2.45 -4.54
CA TYR A 270 -12.94 3.27 -5.58
C TYR A 270 -11.84 4.01 -6.34
N LEU A 271 -11.46 3.55 -7.54
CA LEU A 271 -10.37 4.17 -8.31
C LEU A 271 -10.75 5.52 -8.91
N ASN A 272 -12.04 5.77 -9.13
CA ASN A 272 -12.57 7.02 -9.67
C ASN A 272 -11.97 7.46 -11.03
N ASN A 273 -11.50 6.49 -11.83
CA ASN A 273 -10.83 6.70 -13.12
C ASN A 273 -11.80 6.68 -14.33
N GLY A 274 -13.05 7.05 -14.13
CA GLY A 274 -14.08 7.15 -15.17
C GLY A 274 -15.06 5.98 -15.20
N ASN A 275 -14.62 4.74 -15.21
CA ASN A 275 -15.48 3.55 -15.34
C ASN A 275 -15.54 2.66 -14.08
N GLY A 276 -15.06 3.14 -12.96
CA GLY A 276 -14.98 2.35 -11.74
C GLY A 276 -16.27 2.35 -10.92
N LEU A 277 -16.22 1.58 -9.83
CA LEU A 277 -17.26 1.41 -8.82
C LEU A 277 -17.82 2.76 -8.35
N ASN A 278 -19.15 2.85 -8.23
CA ASN A 278 -19.85 4.06 -7.78
C ASN A 278 -20.32 3.89 -6.33
N TYR A 279 -19.87 4.77 -5.44
CA TYR A 279 -20.27 4.75 -4.03
C TYR A 279 -21.78 4.77 -3.82
N SER A 280 -22.54 5.56 -4.60
CA SER A 280 -24.00 5.65 -4.48
C SER A 280 -24.70 4.33 -4.79
N GLU A 281 -24.18 3.57 -5.75
CA GLU A 281 -24.69 2.23 -6.11
C GLU A 281 -24.37 1.21 -5.02
N VAL A 282 -23.11 1.18 -4.56
CA VAL A 282 -22.67 0.33 -3.44
C VAL A 282 -23.50 0.62 -2.19
N LYS A 283 -23.68 1.89 -1.86
CA LYS A 283 -24.50 2.32 -0.72
C LYS A 283 -25.95 1.84 -0.83
N LYS A 284 -26.55 1.92 -2.02
CA LYS A 284 -27.89 1.43 -2.26
C LYS A 284 -27.99 -0.07 -2.03
N GLN A 285 -27.05 -0.85 -2.56
CA GLN A 285 -26.99 -2.30 -2.36
C GLN A 285 -26.75 -2.65 -0.89
N ALA A 286 -25.75 -2.05 -0.24
CA ALA A 286 -25.44 -2.27 1.17
C ALA A 286 -26.63 -1.95 2.08
N SER A 287 -27.37 -0.88 1.80
CA SER A 287 -28.56 -0.51 2.57
C SER A 287 -29.71 -1.53 2.47
N GLN A 288 -29.79 -2.24 1.34
CA GLN A 288 -30.74 -3.34 1.17
C GLN A 288 -30.35 -4.57 1.99
N HIS A 289 -29.05 -4.92 1.97
CA HIS A 289 -28.52 -6.09 2.67
C HIS A 289 -28.33 -5.89 4.20
N PHE A 290 -28.08 -4.66 4.65
CA PHE A 290 -27.84 -4.34 6.05
C PHE A 290 -28.93 -4.82 7.01
N TYR A 291 -30.16 -4.72 6.58
CA TYR A 291 -31.28 -5.16 7.40
C TYR A 291 -31.50 -6.66 7.36
N GLY A 292 -30.89 -7.37 6.41
CA GLY A 292 -31.05 -8.81 6.22
C GLY A 292 -32.51 -9.22 6.03
N ASN A 293 -32.76 -10.51 5.97
CA ASN A 293 -34.13 -11.07 5.85
C ASN A 293 -34.83 -11.23 7.23
N ASN A 294 -34.10 -11.00 8.35
CA ASN A 294 -34.64 -11.10 9.69
C ASN A 294 -35.35 -9.79 10.10
N ALA A 295 -36.66 -9.82 10.20
CA ALA A 295 -37.48 -8.66 10.51
C ALA A 295 -37.17 -8.05 11.89
N ASP A 296 -36.80 -8.87 12.88
CA ASP A 296 -36.49 -8.41 14.22
C ASP A 296 -35.17 -7.64 14.25
N ILE A 297 -34.12 -8.19 13.64
CA ILE A 297 -32.83 -7.49 13.52
C ILE A 297 -32.99 -6.16 12.76
N LYS A 298 -33.79 -6.14 11.70
CA LYS A 298 -34.12 -4.92 10.95
C LYS A 298 -34.76 -3.86 11.85
N LYS A 299 -35.68 -4.25 12.72
CA LYS A 299 -36.36 -3.36 13.67
C LYS A 299 -35.37 -2.72 14.64
N PHE A 300 -34.50 -3.52 15.27
CA PHE A 300 -33.52 -3.03 16.24
C PHE A 300 -32.40 -2.19 15.60
N ARG A 301 -31.97 -2.54 14.41
CA ARG A 301 -31.01 -1.70 13.66
C ARG A 301 -31.58 -0.34 13.31
N LYS A 302 -32.88 -0.26 12.94
CA LYS A 302 -33.58 1.02 12.77
C LYS A 302 -33.65 1.83 14.06
N ALA A 303 -33.95 1.20 15.20
CA ALA A 303 -33.96 1.86 16.50
C ALA A 303 -32.57 2.41 16.89
N ARG A 304 -31.51 1.64 16.64
CA ARG A 304 -30.13 2.09 16.81
C ARG A 304 -29.81 3.34 15.98
N MET A 305 -30.26 3.39 14.73
CA MET A 305 -30.06 4.58 13.88
C MET A 305 -30.76 5.83 14.42
N LYS A 306 -31.83 5.65 15.18
CA LYS A 306 -32.54 6.73 15.89
C LYS A 306 -31.98 7.00 17.29
N GLN A 307 -30.85 6.38 17.65
CA GLN A 307 -30.21 6.50 18.97
C GLN A 307 -31.14 6.12 20.17
N GLN A 308 -32.03 5.15 19.94
CA GLN A 308 -32.94 4.66 20.98
C GLN A 308 -32.25 3.60 21.85
N PHE A 309 -31.41 4.04 22.81
CA PHE A 309 -30.69 3.19 23.74
C PHE A 309 -31.32 3.26 25.15
N LEU A 310 -31.54 2.12 25.79
CA LEU A 310 -32.06 2.04 27.14
C LEU A 310 -30.97 2.19 28.22
N ASN A 311 -29.72 1.99 27.88
CA ASN A 311 -28.56 2.11 28.77
C ASN A 311 -27.97 3.53 28.85
N GLY A 312 -28.80 4.54 28.63
CA GLY A 312 -28.38 5.94 28.61
C GLY A 312 -27.46 6.30 27.46
N ASN A 313 -26.57 7.24 27.69
CA ASN A 313 -25.65 7.76 26.65
C ASN A 313 -24.46 6.84 26.34
N ARG A 314 -24.40 5.63 26.88
CA ARG A 314 -23.31 4.70 26.64
C ARG A 314 -23.46 4.04 25.28
N VAL A 315 -23.00 4.74 24.24
CA VAL A 315 -22.98 4.23 22.88
C VAL A 315 -21.64 3.54 22.63
N VAL A 316 -21.68 2.24 22.30
CA VAL A 316 -20.51 1.51 21.83
C VAL A 316 -20.50 1.56 20.31
N ASN A 317 -19.53 2.27 19.73
CA ASN A 317 -19.45 2.47 18.28
C ASN A 317 -18.39 1.61 17.60
N ALA A 318 -17.43 1.08 18.36
CA ALA A 318 -16.33 0.29 17.79
C ALA A 318 -15.91 -0.82 18.76
N TRP A 319 -15.71 -2.00 18.20
CA TRP A 319 -15.11 -3.16 18.86
C TRP A 319 -13.78 -3.42 18.16
N GLN A 320 -12.68 -3.00 18.76
CA GLN A 320 -11.36 -3.02 18.12
C GLN A 320 -10.31 -3.52 19.09
N SER A 321 -9.42 -4.37 18.59
CA SER A 321 -8.19 -4.77 19.27
C SER A 321 -6.98 -4.38 18.43
N ALA A 322 -5.83 -4.14 19.05
CA ALA A 322 -4.61 -3.81 18.33
C ALA A 322 -4.23 -4.87 17.29
N PRO A 323 -4.27 -6.20 17.58
CA PRO A 323 -3.94 -7.23 16.57
C PRO A 323 -4.85 -7.19 15.33
N SER A 324 -6.17 -7.04 15.50
CA SER A 324 -7.09 -6.98 14.37
C SER A 324 -6.89 -5.72 13.52
N LEU A 325 -6.59 -4.59 14.18
CA LEU A 325 -6.28 -3.34 13.48
C LEU A 325 -4.96 -3.44 12.69
N ALA A 326 -3.92 -4.06 13.27
CA ALA A 326 -2.65 -4.27 12.60
C ALA A 326 -2.81 -5.14 11.33
N ALA A 327 -3.56 -6.24 11.43
CA ALA A 327 -3.82 -7.13 10.30
C ALA A 327 -4.60 -6.42 9.19
N MET A 328 -5.69 -5.75 9.52
CA MET A 328 -6.52 -5.04 8.55
C MET A 328 -5.78 -3.88 7.89
N SER A 329 -5.07 -3.07 8.68
CA SER A 329 -4.31 -1.94 8.12
C SER A 329 -3.18 -2.39 7.21
N GLY A 330 -2.55 -3.54 7.46
CA GLY A 330 -1.56 -4.14 6.56
C GLY A 330 -2.14 -4.46 5.19
N LEU A 331 -3.31 -5.12 5.17
CA LEU A 331 -3.99 -5.45 3.91
C LEU A 331 -4.42 -4.21 3.14
N ILE A 332 -4.94 -3.20 3.82
CA ILE A 332 -5.43 -1.99 3.15
C ILE A 332 -4.29 -1.07 2.69
N THR A 333 -3.22 -0.93 3.45
CA THR A 333 -2.08 -0.09 3.05
C THR A 333 -1.30 -0.71 1.90
N ASP A 334 -1.25 -2.04 1.76
CA ASP A 334 -0.77 -2.70 0.54
C ASP A 334 -1.55 -2.24 -0.69
N GLN A 335 -2.88 -2.19 -0.61
CA GLN A 335 -3.71 -1.68 -1.72
C GLN A 335 -3.44 -0.19 -2.01
N VAL A 336 -3.27 0.63 -0.97
CA VAL A 336 -2.90 2.05 -1.14
C VAL A 336 -1.57 2.18 -1.87
N VAL A 337 -0.54 1.41 -1.47
CA VAL A 337 0.77 1.42 -2.14
C VAL A 337 0.65 0.98 -3.60
N LYS A 338 -0.13 -0.05 -3.91
CA LYS A 338 -0.40 -0.50 -5.29
C LYS A 338 -1.07 0.60 -6.13
N ILE A 339 -2.07 1.28 -5.59
CA ILE A 339 -2.77 2.37 -6.29
C ILE A 339 -1.83 3.53 -6.57
N LEU A 340 -1.04 3.96 -5.59
CA LEU A 340 -0.15 5.11 -5.73
C LEU A 340 1.02 4.85 -6.68
N THR A 341 1.53 3.63 -6.70
CA THR A 341 2.72 3.28 -7.49
C THR A 341 2.41 2.66 -8.82
N GLY A 342 1.37 1.81 -8.88
CA GLY A 342 1.08 0.97 -10.04
C GLY A 342 2.09 -0.17 -10.23
N TYR A 343 2.82 -0.59 -9.17
CA TYR A 343 3.74 -1.73 -9.28
C TYR A 343 3.01 -3.07 -9.40
N ASP A 344 1.77 -3.11 -8.97
CA ASP A 344 0.85 -4.22 -9.09
C ASP A 344 -0.59 -3.69 -9.13
N ALA A 345 -1.53 -4.49 -9.61
CA ALA A 345 -2.94 -4.13 -9.64
C ALA A 345 -3.56 -4.21 -8.23
N PRO A 346 -4.42 -3.26 -7.84
CA PRO A 346 -5.16 -3.39 -6.60
C PRO A 346 -6.16 -4.55 -6.68
N ALA A 347 -6.18 -5.40 -5.63
CA ALA A 347 -7.03 -6.59 -5.61
C ALA A 347 -8.50 -6.31 -5.23
N LEU A 348 -8.79 -5.13 -4.69
CA LEU A 348 -10.07 -4.79 -4.07
C LEU A 348 -10.94 -3.86 -4.91
N GLU A 349 -10.61 -3.61 -6.18
CA GLU A 349 -11.50 -2.91 -7.08
C GLU A 349 -12.74 -3.76 -7.36
N GLY A 350 -13.93 -3.22 -7.03
CA GLY A 350 -15.20 -3.93 -7.16
C GLY A 350 -15.38 -5.12 -6.20
N LYS A 351 -14.52 -5.25 -5.20
CA LYS A 351 -14.51 -6.36 -4.26
C LYS A 351 -14.30 -5.91 -2.83
N LYS A 352 -14.86 -6.68 -1.91
CA LYS A 352 -14.62 -6.56 -0.49
C LYS A 352 -14.22 -7.91 0.07
N TRP A 353 -13.15 -7.95 0.85
CA TRP A 353 -12.74 -9.17 1.52
C TRP A 353 -13.11 -9.12 3.01
N HIS A 354 -13.51 -10.27 3.51
CA HIS A 354 -13.79 -10.51 4.91
C HIS A 354 -12.91 -11.64 5.40
N LEU A 355 -12.11 -11.38 6.43
CA LEU A 355 -11.33 -12.38 7.13
C LEU A 355 -11.97 -12.64 8.48
N ASN A 356 -12.47 -13.86 8.68
CA ASN A 356 -13.01 -14.30 9.96
C ASN A 356 -11.86 -14.58 10.94
N LEU A 357 -11.86 -13.89 12.08
CA LEU A 357 -10.79 -14.01 13.08
C LEU A 357 -10.91 -15.27 13.96
N ARG A 358 -11.99 -16.05 13.87
CA ARG A 358 -12.18 -17.28 14.65
C ARG A 358 -11.57 -18.51 14.00
N ASP A 359 -11.64 -18.58 12.66
CA ASP A 359 -11.23 -19.76 11.90
C ASP A 359 -10.32 -19.42 10.70
N PHE A 360 -9.98 -18.13 10.54
CA PHE A 360 -9.18 -17.59 9.43
C PHE A 360 -9.76 -17.86 8.04
N SER A 361 -11.06 -18.16 7.96
CA SER A 361 -11.72 -18.26 6.66
C SER A 361 -11.79 -16.91 5.97
N VAL A 362 -11.62 -16.91 4.65
CA VAL A 362 -11.70 -15.72 3.80
C VAL A 362 -12.95 -15.81 2.93
N ARG A 363 -13.73 -14.74 2.91
CA ARG A 363 -14.89 -14.59 2.02
C ARG A 363 -14.69 -13.37 1.14
N GLU A 364 -14.82 -13.55 -0.16
CA GLU A 364 -14.88 -12.45 -1.13
C GLU A 364 -16.34 -12.07 -1.37
N GLU A 365 -16.61 -10.78 -1.40
CA GLU A 365 -17.88 -10.19 -1.78
C GLU A 365 -17.63 -9.29 -2.99
N THR A 366 -18.27 -9.62 -4.12
CA THR A 366 -18.30 -8.76 -5.32
C THR A 366 -19.36 -7.70 -5.11
N ILE A 367 -19.03 -6.43 -5.40
CA ILE A 367 -19.87 -5.27 -5.15
C ILE A 367 -20.31 -4.67 -6.49
#